data_4412555d883940fc7c64c862a37d92ec
#
_entry.id   4412555d883940fc7c64c862a37d92ec
#
_cell.length_a   1.000
_cell.length_b   1.000
_cell.length_c   1.000
_cell.angle_alpha   90.00
_cell.angle_beta   90.00
_cell.angle_gamma   90.00
#
_symmetry.space_group_name_H-M   'P 1'
#
loop_
_entity.id
_entity.type
_entity.pdbx_description
1 polymer ?
#
loop_
_entity_poly.entity_id
_entity_poly.type
_entity_poly.pdbx_seq_one_letter_code
_entity_poly.pdbx_strand_id
1 'polypeptide(L)'
;MTAMAADLSAYPDRESELTHALAAMRSRLAAAAEAAGRNVGEIELLPITKFFPATDVAILFRLGCRSVGESREQEASAKMAELNRLLAAAELGHSGGVHWHMVGRIQRNKAGSLARWAHTAHSVDSSRLVTALDRAVVAALAEHRRGERLRVYVQVSLDGDGSRG
;
A
#
# COMPACT_ATOMS: atom_id res chain seq x y z
N MET A 1 -30.24 -12.55 4.04
CA MET A 1 -28.99 -13.31 3.90
C MET A 1 -27.93 -12.56 4.68
N THR A 2 -27.66 -13.02 5.88
CA THR A 2 -26.66 -12.43 6.79
C THR A 2 -25.28 -12.74 6.20
N ALA A 3 -24.59 -11.71 5.74
CA ALA A 3 -23.19 -11.85 5.34
C ALA A 3 -22.42 -12.32 6.59
N MET A 4 -21.89 -13.53 6.57
CA MET A 4 -20.95 -14.00 7.60
C MET A 4 -19.81 -12.98 7.65
N ALA A 5 -19.74 -12.25 8.76
CA ALA A 5 -18.57 -11.45 9.09
C ALA A 5 -17.37 -12.40 9.00
N ALA A 6 -16.42 -12.10 8.13
CA ALA A 6 -15.21 -12.90 8.01
C ALA A 6 -14.42 -12.68 9.31
N ASP A 7 -14.54 -13.64 10.21
CA ASP A 7 -13.82 -13.69 11.47
C ASP A 7 -12.33 -13.93 11.13
N LEU A 8 -11.48 -12.94 11.40
CA LEU A 8 -10.04 -13.08 11.22
C LEU A 8 -9.45 -14.22 12.06
N SER A 9 -10.13 -14.61 13.15
CA SER A 9 -9.76 -15.78 13.95
C SER A 9 -9.96 -17.12 13.21
N ALA A 10 -10.66 -17.11 12.08
CA ALA A 10 -10.84 -18.29 11.23
C ALA A 10 -9.55 -18.68 10.45
N TYR A 11 -8.47 -17.90 10.53
CA TYR A 11 -7.22 -18.13 9.81
C TYR A 11 -5.99 -18.20 10.73
N PRO A 12 -5.98 -19.03 11.80
CA PRO A 12 -4.90 -19.05 12.80
C PRO A 12 -3.55 -19.45 12.19
N ASP A 13 -3.55 -20.38 11.27
CA ASP A 13 -2.32 -20.86 10.61
C ASP A 13 -1.72 -19.75 9.72
N ARG A 14 -2.57 -19.00 9.00
CA ARG A 14 -2.12 -17.89 8.15
C ARG A 14 -1.61 -16.71 8.97
N GLU A 15 -2.24 -16.40 10.09
CA GLU A 15 -1.76 -15.39 11.02
C GLU A 15 -0.41 -15.75 11.61
N SER A 16 -0.23 -17.01 12.04
CA SER A 16 1.04 -17.53 12.54
C SER A 16 2.15 -17.44 11.48
N GLU A 17 1.85 -17.85 10.24
CA GLU A 17 2.79 -17.77 9.12
C GLU A 17 3.24 -16.34 8.87
N LEU A 18 2.30 -15.38 8.75
CA LEU A 18 2.61 -13.98 8.51
C LEU A 18 3.35 -13.34 9.69
N THR A 19 3.02 -13.72 10.92
CA THR A 19 3.73 -13.26 12.12
C THR A 19 5.20 -13.67 12.09
N HIS A 20 5.48 -14.95 11.82
CA HIS A 20 6.85 -15.44 11.73
C HIS A 20 7.63 -14.80 10.57
N ALA A 21 7.01 -14.71 9.39
CA ALA A 21 7.62 -14.10 8.22
C ALA A 21 7.96 -12.61 8.47
N LEU A 22 7.03 -11.86 9.06
CA LEU A 22 7.21 -10.44 9.37
C LEU A 22 8.31 -10.25 10.44
N ALA A 23 8.34 -11.08 11.48
CA ALA A 23 9.37 -11.04 12.51
C ALA A 23 10.76 -11.32 11.93
N ALA A 24 10.88 -12.33 11.06
CA ALA A 24 12.13 -12.65 10.37
C ALA A 24 12.61 -11.49 9.49
N MET A 25 11.70 -10.84 8.75
CA MET A 25 12.04 -9.68 7.91
C MET A 25 12.46 -8.46 8.74
N ARG A 26 11.78 -8.17 9.85
CA ARG A 26 12.15 -7.09 10.77
C ARG A 26 13.51 -7.32 11.40
N SER A 27 13.81 -8.57 11.79
CA SER A 27 15.12 -8.95 12.33
C SER A 27 16.26 -8.74 11.32
N ARG A 28 16.04 -9.17 10.07
CA ARG A 28 17.00 -8.95 8.97
C ARG A 28 17.22 -7.49 8.67
N LEU A 29 16.14 -6.69 8.68
CA LEU A 29 16.20 -5.25 8.48
C LEU A 29 17.00 -4.56 9.59
N ALA A 30 16.74 -4.93 10.85
CA ALA A 30 17.46 -4.39 12.00
C ALA A 30 18.96 -4.69 11.93
N ALA A 31 19.33 -5.94 11.64
CA ALA A 31 20.73 -6.33 11.48
C ALA A 31 21.44 -5.58 10.33
N ALA A 32 20.75 -5.40 9.20
CA ALA A 32 21.29 -4.66 8.08
C ALA A 32 21.46 -3.14 8.38
N ALA A 33 20.50 -2.57 9.10
CA ALA A 33 20.57 -1.16 9.53
C ALA A 33 21.73 -0.95 10.50
N GLU A 34 21.89 -1.84 11.50
CA GLU A 34 23.00 -1.82 12.45
C GLU A 34 24.34 -1.93 11.74
N ALA A 35 24.49 -2.90 10.83
CA ALA A 35 25.73 -3.07 10.05
C ALA A 35 26.07 -1.84 9.18
N ALA A 36 25.05 -1.08 8.76
CA ALA A 36 25.24 0.15 7.97
C ALA A 36 25.33 1.41 8.85
N GLY A 37 25.33 1.30 10.17
CA GLY A 37 25.33 2.44 11.09
C GLY A 37 24.09 3.33 10.97
N ARG A 38 22.95 2.77 10.52
CA ARG A 38 21.68 3.50 10.34
C ARG A 38 20.70 3.20 11.44
N ASN A 39 19.87 4.18 11.77
CA ASN A 39 18.75 3.96 12.66
C ASN A 39 17.64 3.17 11.92
N VAL A 40 17.28 1.99 12.42
CA VAL A 40 16.21 1.16 11.83
C VAL A 40 14.84 1.87 11.81
N GLY A 41 14.61 2.79 12.74
CA GLY A 41 13.38 3.60 12.78
C GLY A 41 13.20 4.57 11.61
N GLU A 42 14.26 4.81 10.83
CA GLU A 42 14.20 5.62 9.61
C GLU A 42 13.87 4.80 8.36
N ILE A 43 13.72 3.48 8.51
CA ILE A 43 13.51 2.56 7.39
C ILE A 43 12.13 1.93 7.52
N GLU A 44 11.28 2.18 6.53
CA GLU A 44 9.96 1.58 6.45
C GLU A 44 10.01 0.24 5.71
N LEU A 45 9.47 -0.81 6.33
CA LEU A 45 9.22 -2.09 5.67
C LEU A 45 7.86 -2.04 4.97
N LEU A 46 7.87 -2.14 3.65
CA LEU A 46 6.67 -2.13 2.82
C LEU A 46 6.32 -3.55 2.32
N PRO A 47 5.36 -4.24 2.95
CA PRO A 47 4.86 -5.52 2.42
C PRO A 47 4.17 -5.32 1.08
N ILE A 48 4.53 -6.13 0.08
CA ILE A 48 3.88 -6.13 -1.22
C ILE A 48 2.77 -7.19 -1.20
N THR A 49 1.53 -6.75 -1.25
CA THR A 49 0.33 -7.58 -1.05
C THR A 49 -0.43 -7.89 -2.34
N LYS A 50 0.14 -7.51 -3.50
CA LYS A 50 -0.43 -7.90 -4.79
C LYS A 50 -0.59 -9.42 -4.87
N PHE A 51 -1.70 -9.87 -5.44
CA PHE A 51 -2.10 -11.29 -5.55
C PHE A 51 -2.50 -11.97 -4.23
N PHE A 52 -2.38 -11.31 -3.10
CA PHE A 52 -2.83 -11.83 -1.80
C PHE A 52 -4.18 -11.25 -1.42
N PRO A 53 -5.01 -11.99 -0.65
CA PRO A 53 -6.36 -11.55 -0.29
C PRO A 53 -6.35 -10.38 0.72
N ALA A 54 -7.49 -9.72 0.88
CA ALA A 54 -7.67 -8.65 1.85
C ALA A 54 -7.50 -9.12 3.30
N THR A 55 -7.74 -10.40 3.58
CA THR A 55 -7.50 -11.03 4.89
C THR A 55 -6.03 -10.95 5.29
N ASP A 56 -5.09 -11.16 4.36
CA ASP A 56 -3.66 -11.01 4.64
C ASP A 56 -3.31 -9.58 5.02
N VAL A 57 -3.92 -8.59 4.34
CA VAL A 57 -3.73 -7.17 4.69
C VAL A 57 -4.31 -6.86 6.07
N ALA A 58 -5.48 -7.43 6.41
CA ALA A 58 -6.07 -7.26 7.74
C ALA A 58 -5.18 -7.86 8.84
N ILE A 59 -4.61 -9.03 8.62
CA ILE A 59 -3.65 -9.64 9.53
C ILE A 59 -2.40 -8.76 9.67
N LEU A 60 -1.80 -8.32 8.57
CA LEU A 60 -0.64 -7.42 8.59
C LEU A 60 -0.94 -6.12 9.33
N PHE A 61 -2.15 -5.56 9.18
CA PHE A 61 -2.59 -4.37 9.90
C PHE A 61 -2.64 -4.62 11.42
N ARG A 62 -3.18 -5.76 11.87
CA ARG A 62 -3.16 -6.18 13.29
C ARG A 62 -1.72 -6.33 13.81
N LEU A 63 -0.81 -6.84 12.98
CA LEU A 63 0.62 -6.98 13.30
C LEU A 63 1.41 -5.65 13.23
N GLY A 64 0.70 -4.53 13.07
CA GLY A 64 1.26 -3.18 13.09
C GLY A 64 1.81 -2.67 11.77
N CYS A 65 1.59 -3.36 10.64
CA CYS A 65 1.93 -2.81 9.32
C CYS A 65 0.90 -1.76 8.94
N ARG A 66 1.36 -0.54 8.69
CA ARG A 66 0.51 0.58 8.27
C ARG A 66 0.60 0.89 6.77
N SER A 67 1.56 0.31 6.09
CA SER A 67 1.78 0.49 4.65
C SER A 67 1.76 -0.84 3.93
N VAL A 68 1.13 -0.88 2.75
CA VAL A 68 1.09 -2.06 1.87
C VAL A 68 1.23 -1.64 0.41
N GLY A 69 1.82 -2.50 -0.41
CA GLY A 69 2.08 -2.20 -1.82
C GLY A 69 1.21 -3.02 -2.78
N GLU A 70 0.58 -2.34 -3.73
CA GLU A 70 -0.23 -2.91 -4.80
C GLU A 70 0.30 -2.52 -6.18
N SER A 71 0.11 -3.38 -7.17
CA SER A 71 0.60 -3.12 -8.54
C SER A 71 -0.50 -2.88 -9.57
N ARG A 72 -1.75 -3.18 -9.24
CA ARG A 72 -2.89 -3.06 -10.13
C ARG A 72 -4.03 -2.29 -9.47
N GLU A 73 -4.43 -1.21 -10.10
CA GLU A 73 -5.44 -0.28 -9.57
C GLU A 73 -6.79 -0.97 -9.27
N GLN A 74 -7.25 -1.81 -10.16
CA GLN A 74 -8.55 -2.49 -9.99
C GLN A 74 -8.53 -3.48 -8.81
N GLU A 75 -7.43 -4.23 -8.65
CA GLU A 75 -7.24 -5.15 -7.53
C GLU A 75 -7.15 -4.38 -6.20
N ALA A 76 -6.42 -3.27 -6.19
CA ALA A 76 -6.29 -2.41 -5.01
C ALA A 76 -7.64 -1.86 -4.53
N SER A 77 -8.44 -1.30 -5.44
CA SER A 77 -9.74 -0.73 -5.08
C SER A 77 -10.71 -1.77 -4.50
N ALA A 78 -10.77 -2.97 -5.10
CA ALA A 78 -11.59 -4.06 -4.59
C ALA A 78 -11.10 -4.56 -3.22
N LYS A 79 -9.79 -4.70 -3.06
CA LYS A 79 -9.14 -5.13 -1.81
C LYS A 79 -9.37 -4.13 -0.68
N MET A 80 -9.33 -2.83 -0.94
CA MET A 80 -9.64 -1.78 0.04
C MET A 80 -11.08 -1.89 0.54
N ALA A 81 -12.05 -2.07 -0.36
CA ALA A 81 -13.44 -2.23 0.01
C ALA A 81 -13.67 -3.49 0.87
N GLU A 82 -12.99 -4.58 0.54
CA GLU A 82 -13.02 -5.82 1.32
C GLU A 82 -12.36 -5.62 2.70
N LEU A 83 -11.18 -5.00 2.74
CA LEU A 83 -10.47 -4.70 3.98
C LEU A 83 -11.33 -3.87 4.94
N ASN A 84 -12.03 -2.85 4.44
CA ASN A 84 -12.94 -2.04 5.26
C ASN A 84 -14.04 -2.90 5.90
N ARG A 85 -14.60 -3.85 5.17
CA ARG A 85 -15.61 -4.78 5.72
C ARG A 85 -15.03 -5.68 6.80
N LEU A 86 -13.82 -6.22 6.58
CA LEU A 86 -13.12 -7.08 7.53
C LEU A 86 -12.79 -6.34 8.83
N LEU A 87 -12.23 -5.12 8.73
CA LEU A 87 -11.85 -4.32 9.89
C LEU A 87 -13.07 -3.85 10.69
N ALA A 88 -14.17 -3.48 10.01
CA ALA A 88 -15.41 -3.12 10.67
C ALA A 88 -16.01 -4.31 11.44
N ALA A 89 -16.00 -5.50 10.83
CA ALA A 89 -16.48 -6.75 11.46
C ALA A 89 -15.64 -7.17 12.67
N ALA A 90 -14.34 -6.88 12.65
CA ALA A 90 -13.41 -7.17 13.75
C ALA A 90 -13.34 -6.05 14.81
N GLU A 91 -14.18 -5.01 14.71
CA GLU A 91 -14.16 -3.80 15.56
C GLU A 91 -12.80 -3.08 15.59
N LEU A 92 -11.99 -3.28 14.57
CA LEU A 92 -10.66 -2.66 14.43
C LEU A 92 -10.71 -1.29 13.73
N GLY A 93 -11.91 -0.75 13.54
CA GLY A 93 -12.13 0.52 12.86
C GLY A 93 -12.24 0.36 11.34
N HIS A 94 -11.65 1.28 10.59
CA HIS A 94 -11.68 1.29 9.13
C HIS A 94 -10.25 1.43 8.56
N SER A 95 -10.06 1.08 7.30
CA SER A 95 -8.75 1.05 6.64
C SER A 95 -8.09 2.44 6.45
N GLY A 96 -8.68 3.51 6.96
CA GLY A 96 -8.08 4.85 6.90
C GLY A 96 -6.70 4.98 7.55
N GLY A 97 -6.30 3.98 8.37
CA GLY A 97 -4.95 3.87 8.92
C GLY A 97 -3.98 3.06 8.05
N VAL A 98 -4.39 2.56 6.88
CA VAL A 98 -3.52 1.84 5.94
C VAL A 98 -3.10 2.78 4.81
N HIS A 99 -1.80 2.98 4.68
CA HIS A 99 -1.21 3.70 3.56
C HIS A 99 -1.02 2.75 2.37
N TRP A 100 -1.79 2.98 1.33
CA TRP A 100 -1.73 2.18 0.12
C TRP A 100 -0.70 2.75 -0.85
N HIS A 101 0.29 1.93 -1.21
CA HIS A 101 1.34 2.31 -2.15
C HIS A 101 1.09 1.67 -3.51
N MET A 102 1.00 2.48 -4.55
CA MET A 102 1.04 1.99 -5.92
C MET A 102 2.49 1.75 -6.32
N VAL A 103 2.91 0.48 -6.44
CA VAL A 103 4.31 0.10 -6.73
C VAL A 103 4.53 -0.38 -8.16
N GLY A 104 3.47 -0.57 -8.93
CA GLY A 104 3.56 -0.95 -10.35
C GLY A 104 3.65 0.27 -11.27
N ARG A 105 3.90 -0.01 -12.56
CA ARG A 105 3.88 1.01 -13.59
C ARG A 105 2.49 1.68 -13.66
N ILE A 106 2.47 2.99 -13.67
CA ILE A 106 1.25 3.78 -13.66
C ILE A 106 0.92 4.21 -15.10
N GLN A 107 -0.23 3.78 -15.59
CA GLN A 107 -0.76 4.29 -16.85
C GLN A 107 -1.40 5.67 -16.62
N ARG A 108 -1.07 6.66 -17.45
CA ARG A 108 -1.56 8.03 -17.32
C ARG A 108 -3.09 8.14 -17.26
N ASN A 109 -3.82 7.32 -18.03
CA ASN A 109 -5.29 7.28 -18.03
C ASN A 109 -5.88 6.74 -16.71
N LYS A 110 -5.06 6.15 -15.83
CA LYS A 110 -5.46 5.65 -14.50
C LYS A 110 -5.19 6.64 -13.38
N ALA A 111 -4.60 7.80 -13.68
CA ALA A 111 -4.28 8.82 -12.67
C ALA A 111 -5.51 9.24 -11.84
N GLY A 112 -6.67 9.41 -12.47
CA GLY A 112 -7.91 9.79 -11.79
C GLY A 112 -8.42 8.73 -10.82
N SER A 113 -8.29 7.46 -11.14
CA SER A 113 -8.66 6.37 -10.23
C SER A 113 -7.64 6.24 -9.09
N LEU A 114 -6.35 6.27 -9.42
CA LEU A 114 -5.26 6.18 -8.45
C LEU A 114 -5.33 7.33 -7.41
N ALA A 115 -5.65 8.54 -7.84
CA ALA A 115 -5.79 9.69 -6.96
C ALA A 115 -6.84 9.53 -5.86
N ARG A 116 -7.77 8.59 -5.97
CA ARG A 116 -8.82 8.36 -4.96
C ARG A 116 -8.37 7.47 -3.81
N TRP A 117 -7.36 6.63 -4.01
CA TRP A 117 -7.00 5.62 -3.03
C TRP A 117 -5.52 5.61 -2.64
N ALA A 118 -4.61 5.91 -3.56
CA ALA A 118 -3.19 5.80 -3.28
C ALA A 118 -2.74 6.90 -2.31
N HIS A 119 -2.07 6.50 -1.25
CA HIS A 119 -1.32 7.40 -0.38
C HIS A 119 0.01 7.78 -1.04
N THR A 120 0.67 6.81 -1.66
CA THR A 120 1.97 6.98 -2.31
C THR A 120 2.00 6.32 -3.68
N ALA A 121 2.54 7.00 -4.68
CA ALA A 121 2.81 6.49 -6.01
C ALA A 121 4.31 6.32 -6.21
N HIS A 122 4.73 5.10 -6.54
CA HIS A 122 6.08 4.80 -6.98
C HIS A 122 6.15 4.76 -8.51
N SER A 123 7.35 4.63 -9.08
CA SER A 123 7.57 4.48 -10.52
C SER A 123 6.96 5.61 -11.37
N VAL A 124 7.05 6.84 -10.86
CA VAL A 124 6.62 8.03 -11.62
C VAL A 124 7.76 8.45 -12.53
N ASP A 125 7.63 8.09 -13.80
CA ASP A 125 8.71 8.07 -14.80
C ASP A 125 8.70 9.26 -15.77
N SER A 126 7.70 10.14 -15.69
CA SER A 126 7.59 11.24 -16.66
C SER A 126 6.84 12.45 -16.12
N SER A 127 7.21 13.65 -16.63
CA SER A 127 6.52 14.90 -16.33
C SER A 127 5.04 14.89 -16.74
N ARG A 128 4.72 14.16 -17.82
CA ARG A 128 3.32 13.97 -18.27
C ARG A 128 2.49 13.19 -17.24
N LEU A 129 3.09 12.19 -16.58
CA LEU A 129 2.43 11.43 -15.52
C LEU A 129 2.28 12.29 -14.27
N VAL A 130 3.32 13.05 -13.89
CA VAL A 130 3.25 14.02 -12.77
C VAL A 130 2.09 14.98 -12.97
N THR A 131 1.99 15.60 -14.13
CA THR A 131 0.89 16.54 -14.45
C THR A 131 -0.50 15.89 -14.38
N ALA A 132 -0.62 14.64 -14.85
CA ALA A 132 -1.88 13.90 -14.78
C ALA A 132 -2.27 13.56 -13.33
N LEU A 133 -1.32 13.13 -12.51
CA LEU A 133 -1.53 12.83 -11.09
C LEU A 133 -1.88 14.10 -10.31
N ASP A 134 -1.15 15.20 -10.55
CA ASP A 134 -1.42 16.48 -9.88
C ASP A 134 -2.86 16.96 -10.13
N ARG A 135 -3.27 17.03 -11.40
CA ARG A 135 -4.65 17.41 -11.76
C ARG A 135 -5.70 16.51 -11.11
N ALA A 136 -5.45 15.19 -11.10
CA ALA A 136 -6.37 14.23 -10.53
C ALA A 136 -6.48 14.37 -9.00
N VAL A 137 -5.36 14.63 -8.34
CA VAL A 137 -5.29 14.84 -6.89
C VAL A 137 -5.97 16.14 -6.49
N VAL A 138 -5.72 17.24 -7.22
CA VAL A 138 -6.38 18.54 -6.99
C VAL A 138 -7.90 18.38 -7.10
N ALA A 139 -8.39 17.70 -8.14
CA ALA A 139 -9.82 17.43 -8.30
C ALA A 139 -10.38 16.59 -7.14
N ALA A 140 -9.67 15.52 -6.74
CA ALA A 140 -10.11 14.64 -5.65
C ALA A 140 -10.13 15.35 -4.29
N LEU A 141 -9.21 16.29 -4.04
CA LEU A 141 -9.20 17.13 -2.83
C LEU A 141 -10.38 18.11 -2.84
N ALA A 142 -10.63 18.79 -3.97
CA ALA A 142 -11.75 19.74 -4.12
C ALA A 142 -13.11 19.05 -3.95
N GLU A 143 -13.23 17.80 -4.35
CA GLU A 143 -14.45 16.99 -4.22
C GLU A 143 -14.53 16.22 -2.89
N HIS A 144 -13.64 16.49 -1.95
CA HIS A 144 -13.54 15.79 -0.65
C HIS A 144 -13.45 14.24 -0.75
N ARG A 145 -12.95 13.73 -1.87
CA ARG A 145 -12.72 12.30 -2.10
C ARG A 145 -11.40 11.81 -1.53
N ARG A 146 -10.54 12.71 -1.10
CA ARG A 146 -9.32 12.46 -0.32
C ARG A 146 -9.02 13.64 0.61
N GLY A 147 -8.30 13.36 1.70
CA GLY A 147 -7.95 14.38 2.70
C GLY A 147 -6.51 14.89 2.58
N GLU A 148 -5.64 14.20 1.88
CA GLU A 148 -4.20 14.48 1.86
C GLU A 148 -3.64 14.52 0.44
N ARG A 149 -2.46 15.13 0.28
CA ARG A 149 -1.71 15.11 -0.98
C ARG A 149 -1.16 13.72 -1.26
N LEU A 150 -1.03 13.37 -2.55
CA LEU A 150 -0.35 12.16 -2.99
C LEU A 150 1.15 12.32 -2.82
N ARG A 151 1.80 11.38 -2.15
CA ARG A 151 3.26 11.28 -2.15
C ARG A 151 3.72 10.61 -3.44
N VAL A 152 4.84 11.07 -3.98
CA VAL A 152 5.37 10.57 -5.25
C VAL A 152 6.85 10.28 -5.12
N TYR A 153 7.26 9.09 -5.56
CA TYR A 153 8.65 8.74 -5.80
C TYR A 153 8.93 8.77 -7.30
N VAL A 154 9.80 9.69 -7.70
CA VAL A 154 10.24 9.81 -9.09
C VAL A 154 11.17 8.65 -9.42
N GLN A 155 10.89 7.94 -10.51
CA GLN A 155 11.76 6.90 -11.03
C GLN A 155 12.91 7.53 -11.82
N VAL A 156 14.13 7.14 -11.48
CA VAL A 156 15.34 7.56 -12.18
C VAL A 156 16.02 6.32 -12.76
N SER A 157 16.36 6.35 -14.03
CA SER A 157 17.20 5.34 -14.68
C SER A 157 18.67 5.63 -14.40
N LEU A 158 19.37 4.64 -13.84
CA LEU A 158 20.81 4.73 -13.57
C LEU A 158 21.68 4.16 -14.70
N ASP A 159 21.08 3.43 -15.64
CA ASP A 159 21.73 2.80 -16.79
C ASP A 159 21.73 3.67 -18.05
N GLY A 160 21.16 4.87 -17.98
CA GLY A 160 21.03 5.79 -19.10
C GLY A 160 19.95 5.43 -20.11
N ASP A 161 19.16 4.37 -19.87
CA ASP A 161 18.03 3.99 -20.71
C ASP A 161 16.83 4.91 -20.45
N GLY A 162 16.65 5.93 -21.29
CA GLY A 162 15.55 6.89 -21.20
C GLY A 162 14.14 6.28 -21.37
N SER A 163 14.02 4.97 -21.70
CA SER A 163 12.75 4.27 -21.73
C SER A 163 12.29 3.80 -20.35
N ARG A 164 13.16 3.89 -19.35
CA ARG A 164 12.92 3.40 -17.99
C ARG A 164 12.75 4.50 -16.93
N GLY A 165 12.73 5.76 -17.33
CA GLY A 165 12.57 6.90 -16.43
C GLY A 165 13.46 8.06 -16.76
#